data_e386f50b68128c68957076858de5dfc5
#
_entry.id   e386f50b68128c68957076858de5dfc5
#
_cell.length_a   1.000
_cell.length_b   1.000
_cell.length_c   1.000
_cell.angle_alpha   90.00
_cell.angle_beta   90.00
_cell.angle_gamma   90.00
#
_symmetry.space_group_name_H-M   'P 1'
#
loop_
_entity.id
_entity.type
_entity.pdbx_description
1 polymer ?
#
loop_
_entity_poly.entity_id
_entity_poly.type
_entity_poly.pdbx_seq_one_letter_code
_entity_poly.pdbx_strand_id
1 'polypeptide(L)'
;MIKIGQINSLEVIKKADFGVFLDGDDYGSVLLPNKHVPEGTELGDHIEVFLYFDSESQLAATIDKPIAQVGEWGLMKIEGINQTGAFVNWGIKEKDLLIPFSEQRARFTAGQNILVYVYTDKASGRIVGTTKFNKWLDKTPANYEVNEEVDLIIAERSQLGYKAIVNGKHWGMIFPSDVFGKLFIGKKLKGYIKQVREDGKIDLSLQKVGVAKMDDLSSKIIELLEKKGGFLPLNDKSSPEAIFDAFRTSKGTYKKTIGGLYKQGKIVIEKDGIRLA
;
A
#
# COMPACT_ATOMS: atom_id res chain seq x y z
N MET A 1 18.48 -22.26 2.13
CA MET A 1 17.68 -22.50 0.88
C MET A 1 17.32 -21.16 0.26
N ILE A 2 17.78 -20.89 -0.94
CA ILE A 2 17.54 -19.63 -1.67
C ILE A 2 16.10 -19.52 -2.17
N LYS A 3 15.65 -18.30 -2.38
CA LYS A 3 14.29 -17.99 -2.86
C LYS A 3 14.36 -17.23 -4.17
N ILE A 4 14.01 -17.90 -5.27
CA ILE A 4 13.95 -17.28 -6.59
C ILE A 4 12.85 -16.22 -6.63
N GLY A 5 13.14 -15.04 -7.20
CA GLY A 5 12.23 -13.91 -7.23
C GLY A 5 12.16 -13.10 -5.93
N GLN A 6 13.12 -13.33 -5.02
CA GLN A 6 13.27 -12.61 -3.77
C GLN A 6 14.72 -12.18 -3.54
N ILE A 7 14.93 -11.23 -2.64
CA ILE A 7 16.26 -10.85 -2.18
C ILE A 7 16.79 -11.93 -1.24
N ASN A 8 18.02 -12.35 -1.47
CA ASN A 8 18.76 -13.33 -0.68
C ASN A 8 20.09 -12.72 -0.25
N SER A 9 20.59 -13.09 0.92
CA SER A 9 21.96 -12.80 1.36
C SER A 9 22.81 -14.01 1.07
N LEU A 10 23.73 -13.92 0.10
CA LEU A 10 24.53 -15.03 -0.40
C LEU A 10 26.03 -14.80 -0.19
N GLU A 11 26.76 -15.85 0.18
CA GLU A 11 28.19 -15.83 0.41
C GLU A 11 28.96 -15.83 -0.92
N VAL A 12 30.02 -15.03 -0.99
CA VAL A 12 30.98 -15.00 -2.11
C VAL A 12 31.95 -16.20 -1.99
N ILE A 13 31.77 -17.18 -2.83
CA ILE A 13 32.59 -18.44 -2.80
C ILE A 13 33.74 -18.47 -3.78
N LYS A 14 33.73 -17.57 -4.81
CA LYS A 14 34.81 -17.53 -5.81
C LYS A 14 34.82 -16.15 -6.50
N LYS A 15 36.04 -15.63 -6.77
CA LYS A 15 36.26 -14.43 -7.63
C LYS A 15 36.71 -14.87 -9.03
N ALA A 16 36.29 -14.13 -10.05
CA ALA A 16 36.68 -14.25 -11.45
C ALA A 16 36.83 -12.86 -12.09
N ASP A 17 37.50 -12.79 -13.25
CA ASP A 17 37.72 -11.51 -13.95
C ASP A 17 36.43 -10.78 -14.36
N PHE A 18 35.33 -11.52 -14.55
CA PHE A 18 34.04 -11.03 -15.01
C PHE A 18 32.99 -10.88 -13.90
N GLY A 19 33.32 -11.25 -12.65
CA GLY A 19 32.39 -11.16 -11.52
C GLY A 19 32.76 -12.04 -10.34
N VAL A 20 31.84 -12.20 -9.41
CA VAL A 20 31.97 -13.13 -8.30
C VAL A 20 30.91 -14.23 -8.39
N PHE A 21 31.25 -15.42 -7.91
CA PHE A 21 30.28 -16.51 -7.75
C PHE A 21 29.79 -16.54 -6.31
N LEU A 22 28.48 -16.62 -6.19
CA LEU A 22 27.77 -16.69 -4.92
C LEU A 22 27.29 -18.12 -4.67
N ASP A 23 27.19 -18.51 -3.41
CA ASP A 23 26.61 -19.79 -3.02
C ASP A 23 25.10 -19.80 -3.25
N GLY A 24 24.66 -20.57 -4.23
CA GLY A 24 23.26 -20.73 -4.62
C GLY A 24 22.59 -21.99 -4.05
N ASP A 25 23.11 -22.56 -2.95
CA ASP A 25 22.57 -23.80 -2.38
C ASP A 25 22.45 -24.91 -3.44
N ASP A 26 21.26 -25.52 -3.54
CA ASP A 26 20.92 -26.59 -4.48
C ASP A 26 21.05 -26.21 -5.97
N TYR A 27 21.12 -24.92 -6.28
CA TYR A 27 21.31 -24.39 -7.64
C TYR A 27 22.80 -24.26 -8.02
N GLY A 28 23.71 -24.60 -7.11
CA GLY A 28 25.14 -24.46 -7.31
C GLY A 28 25.62 -23.00 -7.21
N SER A 29 26.65 -22.66 -7.96
CA SER A 29 27.21 -21.30 -7.93
C SER A 29 26.44 -20.34 -8.86
N VAL A 30 26.09 -19.15 -8.37
CA VAL A 30 25.38 -18.12 -9.13
C VAL A 30 26.32 -16.96 -9.42
N LEU A 31 26.44 -16.58 -10.70
CA LEU A 31 27.28 -15.46 -11.10
C LEU A 31 26.62 -14.12 -10.75
N LEU A 32 27.37 -13.25 -10.05
CA LEU A 32 27.10 -11.83 -9.93
C LEU A 32 28.13 -11.07 -10.80
N PRO A 33 27.72 -10.47 -11.94
CA PRO A 33 28.65 -9.75 -12.83
C PRO A 33 29.34 -8.56 -12.15
N ASN A 34 30.57 -8.20 -12.58
CA ASN A 34 31.36 -7.12 -11.99
C ASN A 34 30.61 -5.81 -11.80
N LYS A 35 29.72 -5.46 -12.74
CA LYS A 35 28.89 -4.22 -12.65
C LYS A 35 27.94 -4.20 -11.44
N HIS A 36 27.70 -5.34 -10.82
CA HIS A 36 26.84 -5.53 -9.64
C HIS A 36 27.62 -5.89 -8.38
N VAL A 37 28.94 -6.08 -8.48
CA VAL A 37 29.78 -6.41 -7.32
C VAL A 37 30.11 -5.12 -6.55
N PRO A 38 29.77 -5.01 -5.25
CA PRO A 38 30.16 -3.89 -4.42
C PRO A 38 31.69 -3.75 -4.37
N GLU A 39 32.18 -2.51 -4.32
CA GLU A 39 33.61 -2.24 -4.20
C GLU A 39 34.16 -2.79 -2.88
N GLY A 40 35.34 -3.42 -2.92
CA GLY A 40 35.98 -4.02 -1.75
C GLY A 40 35.46 -5.40 -1.37
N THR A 41 34.60 -6.04 -2.18
CA THR A 41 34.09 -7.40 -1.91
C THR A 41 35.21 -8.43 -1.81
N GLU A 42 35.21 -9.23 -0.73
CA GLU A 42 36.16 -10.32 -0.47
C GLU A 42 35.48 -11.71 -0.47
N LEU A 43 36.29 -12.80 -0.51
CA LEU A 43 35.78 -14.16 -0.33
C LEU A 43 35.21 -14.32 1.08
N GLY A 44 34.04 -14.95 1.20
CA GLY A 44 33.32 -15.13 2.46
C GLY A 44 32.37 -13.97 2.80
N ASP A 45 32.40 -12.85 2.05
CA ASP A 45 31.44 -11.77 2.25
C ASP A 45 30.02 -12.21 1.84
N HIS A 46 29.03 -11.63 2.49
CA HIS A 46 27.62 -11.84 2.14
C HIS A 46 27.08 -10.63 1.40
N ILE A 47 26.52 -10.87 0.20
CA ILE A 47 25.93 -9.83 -0.63
C ILE A 47 24.41 -10.05 -0.73
N GLU A 48 23.64 -8.98 -0.51
CA GLU A 48 22.20 -8.98 -0.80
C GLU A 48 21.96 -8.90 -2.30
N VAL A 49 21.43 -9.96 -2.88
CA VAL A 49 21.14 -10.07 -4.31
C VAL A 49 19.70 -10.49 -4.55
N PHE A 50 19.12 -9.97 -5.60
CA PHE A 50 17.86 -10.46 -6.14
C PHE A 50 18.15 -11.58 -7.15
N LEU A 51 17.47 -12.71 -6.99
CA LEU A 51 17.64 -13.88 -7.85
C LEU A 51 16.49 -14.02 -8.84
N TYR A 52 16.80 -14.23 -10.11
CA TYR A 52 15.80 -14.43 -11.16
C TYR A 52 16.36 -15.30 -12.30
N PHE A 53 15.48 -15.85 -13.13
CA PHE A 53 15.91 -16.49 -14.36
C PHE A 53 15.99 -15.46 -15.49
N ASP A 54 17.10 -15.42 -16.20
CA ASP A 54 17.31 -14.58 -17.38
C ASP A 54 16.51 -15.08 -18.61
N SER A 55 16.77 -14.52 -19.81
CA SER A 55 16.11 -14.91 -21.04
C SER A 55 16.47 -16.32 -21.52
N GLU A 56 17.63 -16.82 -21.11
CA GLU A 56 18.14 -18.16 -21.43
C GLU A 56 17.76 -19.19 -20.38
N SER A 57 16.93 -18.82 -19.40
CA SER A 57 16.56 -19.65 -18.25
C SER A 57 17.73 -20.03 -17.33
N GLN A 58 18.81 -19.22 -17.34
CA GLN A 58 19.91 -19.32 -16.40
C GLN A 58 19.59 -18.53 -15.12
N LEU A 59 19.99 -19.07 -13.98
CA LEU A 59 19.87 -18.37 -12.70
C LEU A 59 20.85 -17.19 -12.67
N ALA A 60 20.36 -15.99 -12.53
CA ALA A 60 21.11 -14.74 -12.49
C ALA A 60 20.90 -14.00 -11.16
N ALA A 61 21.94 -13.30 -10.71
CA ALA A 61 21.93 -12.44 -9.55
C ALA A 61 22.13 -10.97 -9.95
N THR A 62 21.47 -10.06 -9.25
CA THR A 62 21.66 -8.62 -9.38
C THR A 62 21.48 -7.93 -8.04
N ILE A 63 22.14 -6.78 -7.85
CA ILE A 63 21.91 -5.89 -6.72
C ILE A 63 20.78 -4.89 -7.00
N ASP A 64 20.23 -4.86 -8.22
CA ASP A 64 19.05 -4.05 -8.52
C ASP A 64 17.89 -4.49 -7.62
N LYS A 65 17.15 -3.52 -7.10
CA LYS A 65 16.01 -3.78 -6.21
C LYS A 65 14.73 -3.78 -7.05
N PRO A 66 14.00 -4.91 -7.10
CA PRO A 66 12.72 -4.95 -7.80
C PRO A 66 11.70 -4.03 -7.11
N ILE A 67 10.76 -3.48 -7.88
CA ILE A 67 9.61 -2.70 -7.35
C ILE A 67 8.73 -3.57 -6.46
N ALA A 68 8.66 -4.87 -6.76
CA ALA A 68 8.01 -5.89 -5.96
C ALA A 68 8.67 -7.25 -6.19
N GLN A 69 8.80 -8.03 -5.15
CA GLN A 69 9.29 -9.41 -5.18
C GLN A 69 8.15 -10.39 -5.44
N VAL A 70 8.47 -11.66 -5.65
CA VAL A 70 7.46 -12.73 -5.71
C VAL A 70 6.66 -12.76 -4.40
N GLY A 71 5.33 -12.67 -4.50
CA GLY A 71 4.41 -12.56 -3.38
C GLY A 71 4.03 -11.13 -3.02
N GLU A 72 4.53 -10.12 -3.73
CA GLU A 72 4.31 -8.71 -3.42
C GLU A 72 3.55 -7.96 -4.52
N TRP A 73 3.11 -6.76 -4.15
CA TRP A 73 2.36 -5.82 -4.99
C TRP A 73 3.23 -4.61 -5.33
N GLY A 74 3.28 -4.23 -6.61
CA GLY A 74 4.01 -3.06 -7.07
C GLY A 74 3.25 -2.25 -8.11
N LEU A 75 3.37 -0.93 -8.06
CA LEU A 75 2.92 -0.04 -9.13
C LEU A 75 4.03 0.04 -10.18
N MET A 76 3.78 -0.44 -11.38
CA MET A 76 4.78 -0.58 -12.43
C MET A 76 4.30 0.10 -13.71
N LYS A 77 5.24 0.67 -14.47
CA LYS A 77 4.98 1.30 -15.76
C LYS A 77 5.10 0.27 -16.88
N ILE A 78 4.15 0.28 -17.80
CA ILE A 78 4.21 -0.56 -19.01
C ILE A 78 5.22 0.05 -19.96
N GLU A 79 6.28 -0.69 -20.28
CA GLU A 79 7.30 -0.27 -21.24
C GLU A 79 6.95 -0.72 -22.67
N GLY A 80 6.31 -1.88 -22.82
CA GLY A 80 5.94 -2.38 -24.14
C GLY A 80 4.87 -3.45 -24.11
N ILE A 81 4.31 -3.75 -25.28
CA ILE A 81 3.33 -4.80 -25.48
C ILE A 81 3.71 -5.55 -26.77
N ASN A 82 3.70 -6.87 -26.72
CA ASN A 82 3.92 -7.73 -27.88
C ASN A 82 2.89 -8.86 -27.96
N GLN A 83 3.14 -9.88 -28.76
CA GLN A 83 2.23 -11.03 -28.96
C GLN A 83 2.03 -11.92 -27.72
N THR A 84 2.90 -11.82 -26.71
CA THR A 84 2.83 -12.64 -25.47
C THR A 84 2.13 -11.92 -24.33
N GLY A 85 2.19 -10.60 -24.31
CA GLY A 85 1.60 -9.80 -23.24
C GLY A 85 2.17 -8.39 -23.12
N ALA A 86 1.98 -7.79 -21.96
CA ALA A 86 2.57 -6.52 -21.57
C ALA A 86 3.85 -6.73 -20.77
N PHE A 87 4.84 -5.91 -21.02
CA PHE A 87 6.10 -5.86 -20.29
C PHE A 87 6.12 -4.61 -19.44
N VAL A 88 6.37 -4.78 -18.13
CA VAL A 88 6.41 -3.67 -17.18
C VAL A 88 7.79 -3.51 -16.59
N ASN A 89 8.19 -2.27 -16.36
CA ASN A 89 9.40 -1.95 -15.64
C ASN A 89 9.34 -2.54 -14.23
N TRP A 90 10.16 -3.53 -13.99
CA TRP A 90 10.20 -4.25 -12.71
C TRP A 90 11.19 -3.62 -11.70
N GLY A 91 12.00 -2.66 -12.16
CA GLY A 91 13.11 -2.11 -11.39
C GLY A 91 14.44 -2.85 -11.59
N ILE A 92 14.43 -3.96 -12.33
CA ILE A 92 15.65 -4.67 -12.78
C ILE A 92 16.04 -4.10 -14.14
N LYS A 93 17.20 -3.50 -14.25
CA LYS A 93 17.63 -2.75 -15.45
C LYS A 93 17.59 -3.57 -16.75
N GLU A 94 17.85 -4.86 -16.67
CA GLU A 94 18.03 -5.72 -17.84
C GLU A 94 16.82 -6.65 -18.06
N LYS A 95 15.77 -6.50 -17.25
CA LYS A 95 14.63 -7.41 -17.32
C LYS A 95 13.32 -6.74 -16.96
N ASP A 96 12.44 -6.63 -17.93
CA ASP A 96 11.04 -6.31 -17.71
C ASP A 96 10.26 -7.54 -17.22
N LEU A 97 9.22 -7.30 -16.42
CA LEU A 97 8.32 -8.36 -15.96
C LEU A 97 7.20 -8.53 -16.98
N LEU A 98 7.01 -9.76 -17.45
CA LEU A 98 5.91 -10.11 -18.34
C LEU A 98 4.58 -10.22 -17.59
N ILE A 99 3.54 -9.61 -18.11
CA ILE A 99 2.15 -9.87 -17.73
C ILE A 99 1.46 -10.52 -18.95
N PRO A 100 1.28 -11.86 -18.94
CA PRO A 100 0.63 -12.58 -20.04
C PRO A 100 -0.78 -12.05 -20.31
N PHE A 101 -1.29 -12.11 -21.53
CA PHE A 101 -2.67 -11.67 -21.83
C PHE A 101 -3.72 -12.35 -20.98
N SER A 102 -3.52 -13.65 -20.66
CA SER A 102 -4.39 -14.41 -19.76
C SER A 102 -4.43 -13.86 -18.34
N GLU A 103 -3.43 -13.08 -17.91
CA GLU A 103 -3.30 -12.49 -16.58
C GLU A 103 -3.68 -10.99 -16.55
N GLN A 104 -4.11 -10.44 -17.68
CA GLN A 104 -4.56 -9.06 -17.79
C GLN A 104 -6.07 -8.96 -17.53
N ARG A 105 -6.48 -7.99 -16.70
CA ARG A 105 -7.89 -7.68 -16.44
C ARG A 105 -8.52 -6.81 -17.53
N ALA A 106 -7.71 -6.01 -18.19
CA ALA A 106 -8.09 -5.10 -19.26
C ALA A 106 -6.97 -5.00 -20.29
N ARG A 107 -7.27 -4.41 -21.45
CA ARG A 107 -6.23 -4.02 -22.40
C ARG A 107 -5.44 -2.85 -21.87
N PHE A 108 -4.13 -2.89 -21.98
CA PHE A 108 -3.22 -1.87 -21.55
C PHE A 108 -2.61 -1.09 -22.71
N THR A 109 -1.99 0.04 -22.40
CA THR A 109 -1.20 0.86 -23.34
C THR A 109 0.17 1.13 -22.75
N ALA A 110 1.20 1.22 -23.61
CA ALA A 110 2.55 1.59 -23.18
C ALA A 110 2.54 2.95 -22.46
N GLY A 111 3.38 3.10 -21.45
CA GLY A 111 3.46 4.29 -20.59
C GLY A 111 2.45 4.34 -19.44
N GLN A 112 1.44 3.48 -19.41
CA GLN A 112 0.46 3.41 -18.34
C GLN A 112 1.09 2.81 -17.07
N ASN A 113 0.78 3.40 -15.89
CA ASN A 113 1.11 2.80 -14.60
C ASN A 113 -0.01 1.89 -14.13
N ILE A 114 0.32 0.65 -13.79
CA ILE A 114 -0.63 -0.37 -13.32
C ILE A 114 -0.14 -1.03 -12.05
N LEU A 115 -1.09 -1.41 -11.18
CA LEU A 115 -0.78 -2.24 -10.02
C LEU A 115 -0.65 -3.69 -10.47
N VAL A 116 0.43 -4.34 -10.06
CA VAL A 116 0.78 -5.72 -10.45
C VAL A 116 1.05 -6.54 -9.20
N TYR A 117 0.59 -7.78 -9.17
CA TYR A 117 1.03 -8.81 -8.24
C TYR A 117 2.06 -9.70 -8.92
N VAL A 118 3.20 -9.93 -8.28
CA VAL A 118 4.30 -10.74 -8.82
C VAL A 118 4.21 -12.16 -8.27
N TYR A 119 4.27 -13.16 -9.13
CA TYR A 119 4.22 -14.56 -8.71
C TYR A 119 5.03 -15.47 -9.64
N THR A 120 5.33 -16.67 -9.17
CA THR A 120 5.94 -17.72 -10.02
C THR A 120 4.83 -18.55 -10.65
N ASP A 121 4.76 -18.55 -11.97
CA ASP A 121 3.81 -19.38 -12.71
C ASP A 121 4.19 -20.86 -12.58
N LYS A 122 3.25 -21.66 -12.05
CA LYS A 122 3.50 -23.08 -11.76
C LYS A 122 3.77 -23.92 -13.00
N ALA A 123 3.22 -23.55 -14.15
CA ALA A 123 3.36 -24.33 -15.37
C ALA A 123 4.71 -24.09 -16.05
N SER A 124 5.18 -22.86 -16.07
CA SER A 124 6.44 -22.47 -16.74
C SER A 124 7.63 -22.31 -15.79
N GLY A 125 7.40 -22.22 -14.47
CA GLY A 125 8.42 -21.88 -13.46
C GLY A 125 8.89 -20.41 -13.54
N ARG A 126 8.35 -19.62 -14.46
CA ARG A 126 8.78 -18.24 -14.68
C ARG A 126 8.11 -17.27 -13.71
N ILE A 127 8.83 -16.22 -13.35
CA ILE A 127 8.27 -15.09 -12.60
C ILE A 127 7.48 -14.22 -13.59
N VAL A 128 6.22 -13.96 -13.27
CA VAL A 128 5.29 -13.17 -14.08
C VAL A 128 4.43 -12.26 -13.21
N GLY A 129 3.85 -11.24 -13.83
CA GLY A 129 2.89 -10.36 -13.18
C GLY A 129 1.45 -10.72 -13.51
N THR A 130 0.52 -10.36 -12.63
CA THR A 130 -0.92 -10.43 -12.88
C THR A 130 -1.63 -9.16 -12.42
N THR A 131 -2.71 -8.81 -13.10
CA THR A 131 -3.68 -7.81 -12.65
C THR A 131 -5.02 -8.43 -12.24
N LYS A 132 -5.13 -9.77 -12.27
CA LYS A 132 -6.30 -10.55 -11.83
C LYS A 132 -6.19 -10.91 -10.34
N PHE A 133 -6.40 -9.95 -9.47
CA PHE A 133 -6.08 -10.02 -8.04
C PHE A 133 -6.93 -10.99 -7.24
N ASN A 134 -8.17 -11.28 -7.67
CA ASN A 134 -9.08 -12.19 -6.95
C ASN A 134 -8.55 -13.61 -6.76
N LYS A 135 -7.57 -14.03 -7.58
CA LYS A 135 -6.88 -15.31 -7.40
C LYS A 135 -6.01 -15.35 -6.14
N TRP A 136 -5.61 -14.19 -5.64
CA TRP A 136 -4.58 -14.03 -4.61
C TRP A 136 -5.09 -13.44 -3.31
N LEU A 137 -6.28 -12.83 -3.34
CA LEU A 137 -6.91 -12.19 -2.18
C LEU A 137 -8.08 -13.02 -1.65
N ASP A 138 -8.44 -12.80 -0.39
CA ASP A 138 -9.54 -13.45 0.33
C ASP A 138 -9.40 -14.99 0.37
N LYS A 139 -8.18 -15.49 0.51
CA LYS A 139 -7.91 -16.95 0.62
C LYS A 139 -7.98 -17.46 2.06
N THR A 140 -8.02 -16.56 3.02
CA THR A 140 -8.15 -16.84 4.44
C THR A 140 -9.28 -16.01 5.02
N PRO A 141 -9.91 -16.42 6.13
CA PRO A 141 -10.86 -15.58 6.84
C PRO A 141 -10.26 -14.24 7.28
N ALA A 142 -11.03 -13.18 7.17
CA ALA A 142 -10.61 -11.83 7.58
C ALA A 142 -10.78 -11.68 9.11
N ASN A 143 -9.81 -12.14 9.86
CA ASN A 143 -9.79 -12.04 11.32
C ASN A 143 -9.09 -10.74 11.74
N TYR A 144 -9.81 -9.62 11.69
CA TYR A 144 -9.34 -8.31 12.10
C TYR A 144 -10.24 -7.73 13.17
N GLU A 145 -9.63 -6.98 14.08
CA GLU A 145 -10.35 -6.22 15.11
C GLU A 145 -10.70 -4.80 14.64
N VAL A 146 -11.78 -4.24 15.17
CA VAL A 146 -12.14 -2.84 14.90
C VAL A 146 -11.03 -1.92 15.43
N ASN A 147 -10.60 -0.95 14.60
CA ASN A 147 -9.46 -0.05 14.85
C ASN A 147 -8.07 -0.70 14.79
N GLU A 148 -7.96 -1.96 14.37
CA GLU A 148 -6.67 -2.53 14.02
C GLU A 148 -6.02 -1.72 12.89
N GLU A 149 -4.75 -1.34 13.08
CA GLU A 149 -3.97 -0.67 12.05
C GLU A 149 -3.46 -1.68 11.03
N VAL A 150 -3.68 -1.40 9.76
CA VAL A 150 -3.34 -2.28 8.65
C VAL A 150 -2.63 -1.53 7.54
N ASP A 151 -1.80 -2.26 6.78
CA ASP A 151 -1.19 -1.77 5.55
C ASP A 151 -2.20 -1.83 4.41
N LEU A 152 -2.34 -0.72 3.69
CA LEU A 152 -3.24 -0.59 2.56
C LEU A 152 -2.49 -0.28 1.28
N ILE A 153 -2.96 -0.88 0.18
CA ILE A 153 -2.58 -0.50 -1.19
C ILE A 153 -3.86 -0.17 -1.94
N ILE A 154 -4.01 1.05 -2.41
CA ILE A 154 -5.17 1.44 -3.23
C ILE A 154 -5.08 0.73 -4.57
N ALA A 155 -6.06 -0.14 -4.87
CA ALA A 155 -6.04 -0.98 -6.07
C ALA A 155 -7.01 -0.51 -7.15
N GLU A 156 -8.19 -0.02 -6.77
CA GLU A 156 -9.25 0.37 -7.70
C GLU A 156 -10.04 1.58 -7.18
N ARG A 157 -10.61 2.34 -8.11
CA ARG A 157 -11.60 3.37 -7.83
C ARG A 157 -12.94 2.95 -8.41
N SER A 158 -14.00 3.04 -7.64
CA SER A 158 -15.38 2.77 -8.05
C SER A 158 -16.32 3.91 -7.66
N GLN A 159 -17.58 3.81 -8.05
CA GLN A 159 -18.62 4.77 -7.59
C GLN A 159 -18.85 4.68 -6.07
N LEU A 160 -18.62 3.52 -5.46
CA LEU A 160 -18.78 3.29 -4.02
C LEU A 160 -17.58 3.78 -3.19
N GLY A 161 -16.45 4.12 -3.81
CA GLY A 161 -15.23 4.52 -3.14
C GLY A 161 -13.99 3.84 -3.69
N TYR A 162 -13.01 3.57 -2.83
CA TYR A 162 -11.75 2.94 -3.20
C TYR A 162 -11.65 1.52 -2.66
N LYS A 163 -11.37 0.56 -3.55
CA LYS A 163 -10.97 -0.78 -3.11
C LYS A 163 -9.48 -0.76 -2.80
N ALA A 164 -9.14 -1.30 -1.64
CA ALA A 164 -7.76 -1.41 -1.18
C ALA A 164 -7.42 -2.87 -0.85
N ILE A 165 -6.16 -3.21 -1.00
CA ILE A 165 -5.59 -4.47 -0.55
C ILE A 165 -5.13 -4.28 0.89
N VAL A 166 -5.63 -5.10 1.80
CA VAL A 166 -5.36 -5.08 3.24
C VAL A 166 -4.29 -6.11 3.57
N ASN A 167 -3.15 -5.66 4.14
CA ASN A 167 -2.02 -6.52 4.53
C ASN A 167 -1.56 -7.49 3.42
N GLY A 168 -1.77 -7.13 2.15
CA GLY A 168 -1.46 -7.97 1.00
C GLY A 168 -2.36 -9.20 0.80
N LYS A 169 -3.40 -9.40 1.63
CA LYS A 169 -4.16 -10.66 1.74
C LYS A 169 -5.65 -10.54 1.45
N HIS A 170 -6.29 -9.42 1.77
CA HIS A 170 -7.73 -9.27 1.71
C HIS A 170 -8.16 -8.04 0.93
N TRP A 171 -9.38 -8.07 0.39
CA TRP A 171 -10.03 -6.88 -0.12
C TRP A 171 -10.68 -6.06 1.00
N GLY A 172 -10.55 -4.74 0.92
CA GLY A 172 -11.27 -3.80 1.77
C GLY A 172 -11.82 -2.62 0.98
N MET A 173 -12.81 -1.93 1.53
CA MET A 173 -13.47 -0.78 0.93
C MET A 173 -13.29 0.47 1.79
N ILE A 174 -12.80 1.55 1.20
CA ILE A 174 -12.76 2.88 1.79
C ILE A 174 -13.89 3.68 1.14
N PHE A 175 -14.91 4.07 1.92
CA PHE A 175 -16.01 4.87 1.40
C PHE A 175 -15.62 6.35 1.28
N PRO A 176 -16.30 7.13 0.43
CA PRO A 176 -15.97 8.56 0.25
C PRO A 176 -15.97 9.36 1.54
N SER A 177 -16.84 9.01 2.50
CA SER A 177 -16.90 9.64 3.84
C SER A 177 -15.66 9.41 4.70
N ASP A 178 -14.88 8.38 4.39
CA ASP A 178 -13.68 8.01 5.13
C ASP A 178 -12.37 8.40 4.40
N VAL A 179 -12.51 9.08 3.24
CA VAL A 179 -11.36 9.54 2.44
C VAL A 179 -10.94 10.93 2.90
N PHE A 180 -9.69 11.07 3.32
CA PHE A 180 -9.05 12.33 3.67
C PHE A 180 -7.83 12.54 2.76
N GLY A 181 -7.89 13.54 1.90
CA GLY A 181 -6.83 13.85 0.93
C GLY A 181 -6.92 13.03 -0.37
N LYS A 182 -5.88 13.12 -1.21
CA LYS A 182 -5.85 12.47 -2.53
C LYS A 182 -5.42 11.02 -2.41
N LEU A 183 -6.26 10.12 -2.94
CA LEU A 183 -5.94 8.71 -3.16
C LEU A 183 -5.76 8.46 -4.66
N PHE A 184 -4.77 7.61 -4.99
CA PHE A 184 -4.50 7.15 -6.37
C PHE A 184 -4.13 5.67 -6.35
N ILE A 185 -4.31 4.98 -7.46
CA ILE A 185 -3.99 3.55 -7.60
C ILE A 185 -2.49 3.33 -7.35
N GLY A 186 -2.15 2.32 -6.56
CA GLY A 186 -0.80 1.99 -6.15
C GLY A 186 -0.31 2.72 -4.91
N LYS A 187 -1.06 3.70 -4.37
CA LYS A 187 -0.68 4.39 -3.13
C LYS A 187 -0.67 3.40 -1.97
N LYS A 188 0.49 3.30 -1.30
CA LYS A 188 0.68 2.56 -0.04
C LYS A 188 0.47 3.51 1.13
N LEU A 189 -0.32 3.12 2.12
CA LEU A 189 -0.61 3.93 3.31
C LEU A 189 -1.09 3.04 4.46
N LYS A 190 -1.08 3.57 5.68
CA LYS A 190 -1.73 2.94 6.83
C LYS A 190 -3.22 3.31 6.83
N GLY A 191 -4.05 2.39 7.29
CA GLY A 191 -5.45 2.60 7.56
C GLY A 191 -5.91 1.74 8.73
N TYR A 192 -7.21 1.77 9.00
CA TYR A 192 -7.80 1.09 10.14
C TYR A 192 -9.01 0.28 9.70
N ILE A 193 -9.18 -0.88 10.31
CA ILE A 193 -10.40 -1.68 10.16
C ILE A 193 -11.57 -0.92 10.80
N LYS A 194 -12.58 -0.59 10.01
CA LYS A 194 -13.81 0.03 10.50
C LYS A 194 -14.78 -1.03 10.98
N GLN A 195 -14.94 -2.10 10.21
CA GLN A 195 -15.63 -3.33 10.58
C GLN A 195 -15.29 -4.45 9.59
N VAL A 196 -15.41 -5.69 10.05
CA VAL A 196 -15.54 -6.86 9.20
C VAL A 196 -17.03 -7.24 9.23
N ARG A 197 -17.66 -7.29 8.06
CA ARG A 197 -19.09 -7.61 7.93
C ARG A 197 -19.31 -9.11 8.06
N GLU A 198 -20.55 -9.53 8.29
CA GLU A 198 -20.95 -10.95 8.35
C GLU A 198 -20.65 -11.70 7.04
N ASP A 199 -20.68 -11.00 5.89
CA ASP A 199 -20.32 -11.56 4.58
C ASP A 199 -18.79 -11.58 4.32
N GLY A 200 -17.98 -11.30 5.33
CA GLY A 200 -16.53 -11.29 5.28
C GLY A 200 -15.89 -10.04 4.62
N LYS A 201 -16.71 -9.10 4.13
CA LYS A 201 -16.18 -7.85 3.54
C LYS A 201 -15.65 -6.92 4.61
N ILE A 202 -14.56 -6.23 4.29
CA ILE A 202 -13.87 -5.32 5.19
C ILE A 202 -14.18 -3.87 4.81
N ASP A 203 -14.76 -3.13 5.75
CA ASP A 203 -14.87 -1.67 5.64
C ASP A 203 -13.65 -1.04 6.32
N LEU A 204 -13.04 -0.08 5.64
CA LEU A 204 -11.83 0.59 6.06
C LEU A 204 -12.07 2.07 6.37
N SER A 205 -11.25 2.61 7.26
CA SER A 205 -11.14 4.04 7.52
C SER A 205 -9.68 4.48 7.46
N LEU A 206 -9.42 5.71 7.03
CA LEU A 206 -8.08 6.31 7.08
C LEU A 206 -7.76 6.96 8.44
N GLN A 207 -8.69 6.89 9.38
CA GLN A 207 -8.53 7.37 10.75
C GLN A 207 -9.20 6.40 11.71
N LYS A 208 -8.66 6.27 12.93
CA LYS A 208 -9.29 5.43 13.96
C LYS A 208 -10.74 5.84 14.20
N VAL A 209 -11.61 4.83 14.28
CA VAL A 209 -13.04 5.00 14.55
C VAL A 209 -13.24 5.04 16.07
N GLY A 210 -13.86 6.11 16.59
CA GLY A 210 -14.22 6.19 18.01
C GLY A 210 -13.43 7.24 18.81
N VAL A 211 -13.23 7.02 20.08
CA VAL A 211 -12.85 7.94 21.16
C VAL A 211 -11.75 8.95 20.83
N ALA A 212 -10.71 8.58 20.12
CA ALA A 212 -9.60 9.49 19.77
C ALA A 212 -10.01 10.69 18.88
N LYS A 213 -11.07 10.56 18.08
CA LYS A 213 -11.57 11.68 17.26
C LYS A 213 -12.33 12.74 18.11
N MET A 214 -13.00 12.32 19.15
CA MET A 214 -13.76 13.24 20.00
C MET A 214 -12.84 14.02 20.93
N ASP A 215 -11.81 13.38 21.50
CA ASP A 215 -10.88 14.06 22.39
C ASP A 215 -9.96 15.02 21.63
N ASP A 216 -9.43 14.63 20.46
CA ASP A 216 -8.62 15.51 19.60
C ASP A 216 -9.47 16.68 19.05
N LEU A 217 -10.71 16.42 18.59
CA LEU A 217 -11.61 17.47 18.13
C LEU A 217 -12.08 18.37 19.27
N SER A 218 -12.33 17.82 20.45
CA SER A 218 -12.67 18.59 21.66
C SER A 218 -11.56 19.58 22.01
N SER A 219 -10.32 19.10 22.01
CA SER A 219 -9.13 19.93 22.29
C SER A 219 -8.97 21.03 21.24
N LYS A 220 -9.12 20.71 19.96
CA LYS A 220 -9.06 21.68 18.86
C LYS A 220 -10.17 22.74 18.91
N ILE A 221 -11.38 22.36 19.31
CA ILE A 221 -12.49 23.30 19.49
C ILE A 221 -12.19 24.28 20.62
N ILE A 222 -11.72 23.79 21.77
CA ILE A 222 -11.37 24.64 22.90
C ILE A 222 -10.22 25.58 22.54
N GLU A 223 -9.13 25.06 21.96
CA GLU A 223 -7.99 25.86 21.53
C GLU A 223 -8.38 26.96 20.53
N LEU A 224 -9.27 26.65 19.57
CA LEU A 224 -9.74 27.63 18.60
C LEU A 224 -10.66 28.67 19.26
N LEU A 225 -11.49 28.28 20.24
CA LEU A 225 -12.29 29.17 21.03
C LEU A 225 -11.39 30.16 21.81
N GLU A 226 -10.36 29.65 22.49
CA GLU A 226 -9.39 30.47 23.23
C GLU A 226 -8.69 31.47 22.31
N LYS A 227 -8.19 31.02 21.15
CA LYS A 227 -7.54 31.86 20.14
C LYS A 227 -8.46 32.95 19.56
N LYS A 228 -9.77 32.72 19.53
CA LYS A 228 -10.77 33.65 18.99
C LYS A 228 -11.54 34.44 20.05
N GLY A 229 -10.99 34.56 21.26
CA GLY A 229 -11.62 35.37 22.30
C GLY A 229 -12.88 34.73 22.91
N GLY A 230 -12.96 33.43 22.91
CA GLY A 230 -14.00 32.64 23.57
C GLY A 230 -15.25 32.37 22.76
N PHE A 231 -15.34 32.83 21.48
CA PHE A 231 -16.52 32.62 20.64
C PHE A 231 -16.17 32.10 19.25
N LEU A 232 -16.97 31.16 18.76
CA LEU A 232 -16.93 30.65 17.37
C LEU A 232 -18.31 30.68 16.74
N PRO A 233 -18.49 31.30 15.54
CA PRO A 233 -19.77 31.36 14.84
C PRO A 233 -20.12 30.04 14.13
N LEU A 234 -19.98 28.94 14.85
CA LEU A 234 -20.29 27.57 14.39
C LEU A 234 -21.03 26.82 15.49
N ASN A 235 -22.18 26.23 15.16
CA ASN A 235 -22.96 25.40 16.08
C ASN A 235 -23.50 24.14 15.39
N ASP A 236 -24.43 23.44 15.99
CA ASP A 236 -25.01 22.18 15.45
C ASP A 236 -25.87 22.41 14.18
N LYS A 237 -26.26 23.65 13.88
CA LYS A 237 -27.04 24.05 12.70
C LYS A 237 -26.17 24.53 11.53
N SER A 238 -24.89 24.81 11.78
CA SER A 238 -23.93 25.27 10.76
C SER A 238 -23.83 24.30 9.58
N SER A 239 -23.46 24.82 8.41
CA SER A 239 -23.36 24.01 7.19
C SER A 239 -22.24 22.97 7.29
N PRO A 240 -22.37 21.81 6.63
CA PRO A 240 -21.31 20.80 6.60
C PRO A 240 -19.97 21.34 6.08
N GLU A 241 -20.02 22.25 5.08
CA GLU A 241 -18.86 22.89 4.46
C GLU A 241 -18.10 23.76 5.46
N ALA A 242 -18.82 24.65 6.18
CA ALA A 242 -18.22 25.52 7.19
C ALA A 242 -17.57 24.75 8.33
N ILE A 243 -18.19 23.67 8.78
CA ILE A 243 -17.65 22.78 9.80
C ILE A 243 -16.40 22.05 9.27
N PHE A 244 -16.46 21.56 8.03
CA PHE A 244 -15.33 20.86 7.42
C PHE A 244 -14.13 21.79 7.21
N ASP A 245 -14.37 23.01 6.78
CA ASP A 245 -13.30 24.01 6.57
C ASP A 245 -12.60 24.36 7.89
N ALA A 246 -13.37 24.51 8.97
CA ALA A 246 -12.82 24.86 10.29
C ALA A 246 -12.09 23.67 10.98
N PHE A 247 -12.65 22.48 10.89
CA PHE A 247 -12.22 21.34 11.74
C PHE A 247 -11.85 20.09 10.97
N ARG A 248 -11.99 20.04 9.64
CA ARG A 248 -11.75 18.87 8.79
C ARG A 248 -12.50 17.62 9.27
N THR A 249 -13.73 17.81 9.76
CA THR A 249 -14.58 16.75 10.30
C THR A 249 -16.00 16.79 9.75
N SER A 250 -16.77 15.72 9.93
CA SER A 250 -18.17 15.69 9.51
C SER A 250 -19.06 16.48 10.48
N LYS A 251 -20.19 17.02 9.98
CA LYS A 251 -21.20 17.68 10.81
C LYS A 251 -21.70 16.77 11.94
N GLY A 252 -21.88 15.47 11.67
CA GLY A 252 -22.32 14.50 12.69
C GLY A 252 -21.31 14.34 13.82
N THR A 253 -20.00 14.25 13.51
CA THR A 253 -18.92 14.17 14.50
C THR A 253 -18.84 15.47 15.29
N TYR A 254 -18.85 16.63 14.61
CA TYR A 254 -18.83 17.94 15.24
C TYR A 254 -19.97 18.10 16.24
N LYS A 255 -21.22 17.80 15.81
CA LYS A 255 -22.41 17.86 16.68
C LYS A 255 -22.30 17.00 17.93
N LYS A 256 -21.79 15.75 17.80
CA LYS A 256 -21.55 14.87 18.97
C LYS A 256 -20.51 15.44 19.90
N THR A 257 -19.43 16.03 19.38
CA THR A 257 -18.33 16.59 20.16
C THR A 257 -18.77 17.84 20.93
N ILE A 258 -19.44 18.80 20.29
CA ILE A 258 -19.95 20.01 21.00
C ILE A 258 -21.00 19.64 22.04
N GLY A 259 -21.86 18.64 21.75
CA GLY A 259 -22.81 18.10 22.74
C GLY A 259 -22.12 17.49 23.95
N GLY A 260 -20.95 16.82 23.76
CA GLY A 260 -20.12 16.31 24.83
C GLY A 260 -19.47 17.42 25.67
N LEU A 261 -18.88 18.42 25.00
CA LEU A 261 -18.29 19.59 25.65
C LEU A 261 -19.33 20.42 26.45
N TYR A 262 -20.53 20.57 25.91
CA TYR A 262 -21.64 21.23 26.60
C TYR A 262 -22.04 20.48 27.88
N LYS A 263 -22.19 19.14 27.80
CA LYS A 263 -22.48 18.30 28.98
C LYS A 263 -21.39 18.35 30.05
N GLN A 264 -20.14 18.59 29.65
CA GLN A 264 -19.00 18.77 30.56
C GLN A 264 -18.90 20.20 31.13
N GLY A 265 -19.81 21.11 30.75
CA GLY A 265 -19.78 22.52 31.17
C GLY A 265 -18.60 23.33 30.63
N LYS A 266 -17.94 22.86 29.55
CA LYS A 266 -16.78 23.53 28.94
C LYS A 266 -17.17 24.60 27.92
N ILE A 267 -18.35 24.46 27.32
CA ILE A 267 -18.90 25.42 26.34
C ILE A 267 -20.39 25.64 26.56
N VAL A 268 -20.87 26.77 26.06
CA VAL A 268 -22.29 27.07 25.88
C VAL A 268 -22.63 27.06 24.38
N ILE A 269 -23.76 26.45 24.02
CA ILE A 269 -24.24 26.44 22.64
C ILE A 269 -25.26 27.56 22.51
N GLU A 270 -24.96 28.58 21.69
CA GLU A 270 -25.77 29.74 21.43
C GLU A 270 -26.48 29.64 20.07
N LYS A 271 -27.41 30.55 19.79
CA LYS A 271 -28.18 30.56 18.54
C LYS A 271 -27.28 30.74 17.30
N ASP A 272 -26.20 31.47 17.43
CA ASP A 272 -25.30 31.92 16.36
C ASP A 272 -23.89 31.30 16.46
N GLY A 273 -23.64 30.47 17.48
CA GLY A 273 -22.32 29.85 17.63
C GLY A 273 -22.16 29.02 18.90
N ILE A 274 -20.91 28.82 19.30
CA ILE A 274 -20.51 28.25 20.59
C ILE A 274 -19.56 29.19 21.31
N ARG A 275 -19.65 29.23 22.65
CA ARG A 275 -18.84 30.06 23.53
C ARG A 275 -18.18 29.23 24.63
N LEU A 276 -16.97 29.61 25.08
CA LEU A 276 -16.39 29.06 26.31
C LEU A 276 -17.30 29.38 27.51
N ALA A 277 -17.50 28.38 28.37
CA ALA A 277 -18.34 28.51 29.56
C ALA A 277 -17.62 29.28 30.67
#